data_75b5dbc4d67cd349cb93f3fbca5b0726
#
_entry.id   75b5dbc4d67cd349cb93f3fbca5b0726
#
_cell.length_a   1.000
_cell.length_b   1.000
_cell.length_c   1.000
_cell.angle_alpha   90.00
_cell.angle_beta   90.00
_cell.angle_gamma   90.00
#
_symmetry.space_group_name_H-M   'P 1'
#
loop_
_entity.id
_entity.type
_entity.pdbx_description
1 polymer ?
#
loop_
_entity_poly.entity_id
_entity_poly.type
_entity_poly.pdbx_seq_one_letter_code
_entity_poly.pdbx_strand_id
1 'polypeptide(L)'
;QPLGKVLEIGTGCGYQAAVLSLLAKEVYSIERIRPLHDLARSKLRPFRIANLRLIYGDGIRGLVQAAPFDGIILAAAGLGVPDPLLDQLAIGGRLIAPVSKSETEQQLLLIERVSSHRYQRTALDEVFFVPLQSGVI
;
A
#
# COMPACT_ATOMS: atom_id res chain seq x y z
N GLN A 1 -14.54 2.52 13.97
CA GLN A 1 -14.05 1.13 13.92
C GLN A 1 -12.65 1.07 13.34
N PRO A 2 -11.77 0.25 13.93
CA PRO A 2 -10.45 0.07 13.36
C PRO A 2 -10.55 -0.66 12.01
N LEU A 3 -9.64 -0.31 11.12
CA LEU A 3 -9.46 -1.06 9.89
C LEU A 3 -9.00 -2.48 10.24
N GLY A 4 -9.29 -3.44 9.37
CA GLY A 4 -8.82 -4.80 9.55
C GLY A 4 -7.35 -4.95 9.17
N LYS A 5 -7.08 -5.73 8.16
CA LYS A 5 -5.73 -5.96 7.67
C LYS A 5 -5.41 -4.99 6.53
N VAL A 6 -4.30 -4.27 6.64
CA VAL A 6 -3.89 -3.26 5.68
C VAL A 6 -2.52 -3.60 5.08
N LEU A 7 -2.39 -3.41 3.78
CA LEU A 7 -1.14 -3.52 3.05
C LEU A 7 -0.72 -2.13 2.57
N GLU A 8 0.51 -1.74 2.91
CA GLU A 8 1.13 -0.52 2.41
C GLU A 8 2.23 -0.87 1.42
N ILE A 9 2.22 -0.25 0.26
CA ILE A 9 3.26 -0.40 -0.76
C ILE A 9 4.10 0.87 -0.77
N GLY A 10 5.35 0.76 -0.32
CA GLY A 10 6.27 1.88 -0.20
C GLY A 10 6.39 2.36 1.24
N THR A 11 7.17 1.64 2.05
CA THR A 11 7.38 1.96 3.46
C THR A 11 8.03 3.33 3.68
N GLY A 12 9.00 3.66 2.84
CA GLY A 12 9.77 4.89 2.98
C GLY A 12 10.44 4.97 4.35
N CYS A 13 10.23 6.08 5.06
CA CYS A 13 10.79 6.27 6.40
C CYS A 13 10.00 5.56 7.51
N GLY A 14 8.85 4.96 7.18
CA GLY A 14 8.03 4.23 8.13
C GLY A 14 6.98 5.06 8.87
N TYR A 15 6.90 6.36 8.62
CA TYR A 15 5.94 7.22 9.33
C TYR A 15 4.50 6.78 9.09
N GLN A 16 4.12 6.60 7.82
CA GLN A 16 2.76 6.21 7.47
C GLN A 16 2.43 4.82 8.01
N ALA A 17 3.38 3.88 7.95
CA ALA A 17 3.21 2.55 8.50
C ALA A 17 2.91 2.60 10.00
N ALA A 18 3.62 3.44 10.73
CA ALA A 18 3.40 3.63 12.16
C ALA A 18 2.01 4.20 12.43
N VAL A 19 1.59 5.20 11.65
CA VAL A 19 0.24 5.77 11.78
C VAL A 19 -0.83 4.71 11.48
N LEU A 20 -0.66 3.93 10.43
CA LEU A 20 -1.61 2.87 10.07
C LEU A 20 -1.72 1.83 11.18
N SER A 21 -0.63 1.52 11.88
CA SER A 21 -0.66 0.56 12.98
C SER A 21 -1.57 0.98 14.12
N LEU A 22 -1.82 2.28 14.27
CA LEU A 22 -2.74 2.80 15.27
C LEU A 22 -4.21 2.68 14.83
N LEU A 23 -4.45 2.53 13.54
CA LEU A 23 -5.79 2.55 12.95
C LEU A 23 -6.27 1.19 12.47
N ALA A 24 -5.38 0.21 12.37
CA ALA A 24 -5.68 -1.10 11.81
C ALA A 24 -5.33 -2.22 12.78
N LYS A 25 -5.95 -3.37 12.60
CA LYS A 25 -5.62 -4.56 13.42
C LYS A 25 -4.26 -5.12 13.05
N GLU A 26 -3.94 -5.16 11.77
CA GLU A 26 -2.66 -5.64 11.26
C GLU A 26 -2.22 -4.78 10.09
N VAL A 27 -0.93 -4.46 10.02
CA VAL A 27 -0.34 -3.72 8.92
C VAL A 27 0.85 -4.48 8.37
N TYR A 28 0.87 -4.66 7.06
CA TYR A 28 2.01 -5.17 6.31
C TYR A 28 2.50 -4.05 5.41
N SER A 29 3.79 -3.71 5.50
CA SER A 29 4.37 -2.63 4.70
C SER A 29 5.55 -3.17 3.92
N ILE A 30 5.53 -2.99 2.59
CA ILE A 30 6.54 -3.52 1.69
C ILE A 30 7.39 -2.39 1.13
N GLU A 31 8.72 -2.54 1.21
CA GLU A 31 9.69 -1.62 0.64
C GLU A 31 10.62 -2.36 -0.30
N ARG A 32 10.78 -1.86 -1.52
CA ARG A 32 11.65 -2.47 -2.54
C ARG A 32 13.12 -2.06 -2.41
N ILE A 33 13.39 -0.98 -1.70
CA ILE A 33 14.74 -0.43 -1.56
C ILE A 33 15.30 -0.85 -0.21
N ARG A 34 16.32 -1.72 -0.23
CA ARG A 34 16.88 -2.32 0.99
C ARG A 34 17.34 -1.31 2.03
N PRO A 35 18.11 -0.26 1.68
CA PRO A 35 18.49 0.74 2.67
C PRO A 35 17.32 1.44 3.34
N LEU A 36 16.24 1.74 2.61
CA LEU A 36 15.05 2.36 3.19
C LEU A 36 14.31 1.39 4.11
N HIS A 37 14.22 0.12 3.73
CA HIS A 37 13.63 -0.91 4.58
C HIS A 37 14.39 -1.02 5.91
N ASP A 38 15.73 -1.11 5.84
CA ASP A 38 16.57 -1.23 7.03
C ASP A 38 16.47 0.01 7.92
N LEU A 39 16.40 1.19 7.31
CA LEU A 39 16.24 2.45 8.04
C LEU A 39 14.91 2.51 8.80
N ALA A 40 13.82 2.14 8.13
CA ALA A 40 12.50 2.11 8.76
C ALA A 40 12.48 1.12 9.94
N ARG A 41 13.06 -0.06 9.76
CA ARG A 41 13.17 -1.04 10.83
C ARG A 41 13.91 -0.47 12.05
N SER A 42 15.04 0.19 11.81
CA SER A 42 15.84 0.80 12.89
C SER A 42 15.05 1.88 13.62
N LYS A 43 14.38 2.76 12.87
CA LYS A 43 13.62 3.86 13.46
C LYS A 43 12.43 3.40 14.27
N LEU A 44 11.73 2.35 13.82
CA LEU A 44 10.50 1.89 14.45
C LEU A 44 10.73 0.87 15.55
N ARG A 45 11.90 0.23 15.59
CA ARG A 45 12.21 -0.80 16.60
C ARG A 45 11.96 -0.36 18.04
N PRO A 46 12.36 0.86 18.47
CA PRO A 46 12.12 1.28 19.86
C PRO A 46 10.67 1.36 20.26
N PHE A 47 9.76 1.54 19.30
CA PHE A 47 8.34 1.66 19.58
C PHE A 47 7.63 0.34 19.78
N ARG A 48 8.28 -0.78 19.42
CA ARG A 48 7.75 -2.14 19.63
C ARG A 48 6.32 -2.33 19.11
N ILE A 49 6.09 -1.95 17.87
CA ILE A 49 4.75 -2.01 17.26
C ILE A 49 4.42 -3.46 16.91
N ALA A 50 3.55 -4.08 17.72
CA ALA A 50 3.27 -5.52 17.62
C ALA A 50 2.49 -5.93 16.37
N ASN A 51 1.66 -5.02 15.83
CA ASN A 51 0.77 -5.31 14.70
C ASN A 51 1.31 -4.81 13.35
N LEU A 52 2.60 -4.45 13.30
CA LEU A 52 3.24 -3.97 12.07
C LEU A 52 4.34 -4.93 11.64
N ARG A 53 4.32 -5.31 10.36
CA ARG A 53 5.37 -6.10 9.74
C ARG A 53 5.96 -5.36 8.57
N LEU A 54 7.25 -5.06 8.65
CA LEU A 54 8.01 -4.42 7.57
C LEU A 54 8.65 -5.50 6.72
N ILE A 55 8.40 -5.47 5.42
CA ILE A 55 8.84 -6.51 4.48
C ILE A 55 9.67 -5.87 3.38
N TYR A 56 10.81 -6.47 3.11
CA TYR A 56 11.62 -6.13 1.95
C TYR A 56 11.13 -6.96 0.78
N GLY A 57 10.65 -6.32 -0.28
CA GLY A 57 10.12 -7.05 -1.42
C GLY A 57 9.56 -6.17 -2.51
N ASP A 58 9.03 -6.81 -3.54
CA ASP A 58 8.39 -6.16 -4.68
C ASP A 58 6.90 -5.95 -4.38
N GLY A 59 6.54 -4.70 -4.09
CA GLY A 59 5.18 -4.37 -3.72
C GLY A 59 4.14 -4.53 -4.83
N ILE A 60 4.56 -4.55 -6.09
CA ILE A 60 3.64 -4.75 -7.22
C ILE A 60 2.95 -6.11 -7.13
N ARG A 61 3.63 -7.10 -6.55
CA ARG A 61 3.08 -8.44 -6.36
C ARG A 61 2.16 -8.56 -5.16
N GLY A 62 2.13 -7.54 -4.31
CA GLY A 62 1.42 -7.61 -3.04
C GLY A 62 2.04 -8.61 -2.10
N LEU A 63 1.20 -9.26 -1.30
CA LEU A 63 1.63 -10.24 -0.31
C LEU A 63 0.57 -11.34 -0.21
N VAL A 64 0.63 -12.29 -1.12
CA VAL A 64 -0.39 -13.35 -1.27
C VAL A 64 -0.59 -14.13 0.03
N GLN A 65 0.50 -14.39 0.77
CA GLN A 65 0.45 -15.18 2.00
C GLN A 65 -0.41 -14.53 3.09
N ALA A 66 -0.56 -13.21 3.06
CA ALA A 66 -1.34 -12.47 4.07
C ALA A 66 -2.68 -11.97 3.54
N ALA A 67 -2.94 -12.11 2.23
CA ALA A 67 -4.19 -11.66 1.62
C ALA A 67 -5.39 -12.47 2.14
N PRO A 68 -6.60 -11.95 2.04
CA PRO A 68 -6.97 -10.66 1.48
C PRO A 68 -6.77 -9.50 2.46
N PHE A 69 -6.75 -8.29 1.91
CA PHE A 69 -6.58 -7.07 2.70
C PHE A 69 -7.85 -6.22 2.67
N ASP A 70 -8.19 -5.64 3.81
CA ASP A 70 -9.32 -4.71 3.92
C ASP A 70 -8.98 -3.34 3.38
N GLY A 71 -7.69 -2.98 3.41
CA GLY A 71 -7.18 -1.75 2.84
C GLY A 71 -5.85 -1.99 2.18
N ILE A 72 -5.62 -1.33 1.04
CA ILE A 72 -4.32 -1.33 0.36
C ILE A 72 -4.00 0.11 0.00
N ILE A 73 -2.80 0.57 0.36
CA ILE A 73 -2.37 1.94 0.11
C ILE A 73 -1.06 1.90 -0.67
N LEU A 74 -1.04 2.57 -1.82
CA LEU A 74 0.18 2.72 -2.62
C LEU A 74 0.74 4.12 -2.43
N ALA A 75 2.02 4.21 -2.10
CA ALA A 75 2.74 5.47 -1.94
C ALA A 75 3.59 5.82 -3.16
N ALA A 76 3.32 5.19 -4.30
CA ALA A 76 4.01 5.46 -5.55
C ALA A 76 3.01 5.37 -6.71
N ALA A 77 3.19 6.21 -7.72
CA ALA A 77 2.26 6.33 -8.84
C ALA A 77 2.64 5.41 -10.00
N GLY A 78 1.68 4.59 -10.46
CA GLY A 78 1.81 3.79 -11.66
C GLY A 78 0.88 4.28 -12.76
N LEU A 79 0.94 3.63 -13.93
CA LEU A 79 0.02 3.91 -15.02
C LEU A 79 -1.39 3.36 -14.72
N GLY A 80 -1.47 2.45 -13.80
CA GLY A 80 -2.71 1.88 -13.29
C GLY A 80 -2.40 1.12 -12.03
N VAL A 81 -3.40 0.45 -11.47
CA VAL A 81 -3.21 -0.39 -10.29
C VAL A 81 -2.89 -1.81 -10.75
N PRO A 82 -1.76 -2.39 -10.28
CA PRO A 82 -1.41 -3.77 -10.66
C PRO A 82 -2.51 -4.78 -10.31
N ASP A 83 -2.82 -5.67 -11.23
CA ASP A 83 -3.85 -6.69 -11.03
C ASP A 83 -3.65 -7.53 -9.77
N PRO A 84 -2.42 -7.97 -9.42
CA PRO A 84 -2.23 -8.72 -8.18
C PRO A 84 -2.74 -8.02 -6.93
N LEU A 85 -2.67 -6.70 -6.89
CA LEU A 85 -3.17 -5.93 -5.74
C LEU A 85 -4.71 -5.91 -5.71
N LEU A 86 -5.34 -5.78 -6.87
CA LEU A 86 -6.80 -5.85 -6.95
C LEU A 86 -7.31 -7.23 -6.52
N ASP A 87 -6.62 -8.28 -6.93
CA ASP A 87 -6.99 -9.66 -6.56
C ASP A 87 -6.88 -9.92 -5.06
N GLN A 88 -5.98 -9.19 -4.38
CA GLN A 88 -5.74 -9.36 -2.95
C GLN A 88 -6.61 -8.46 -2.09
N LEU A 89 -7.43 -7.61 -2.69
CA LEU A 89 -8.36 -6.76 -1.95
C LEU A 89 -9.58 -7.59 -1.54
N ALA A 90 -9.94 -7.52 -0.26
CA ALA A 90 -11.12 -8.19 0.23
C ALA A 90 -12.39 -7.60 -0.40
N ILE A 91 -13.45 -8.40 -0.48
CA ILE A 91 -14.76 -7.88 -0.87
C ILE A 91 -15.19 -6.88 0.21
N GLY A 92 -15.57 -5.67 -0.21
CA GLY A 92 -15.82 -4.57 0.69
C GLY A 92 -14.56 -3.79 1.04
N GLY A 93 -13.39 -4.25 0.61
CA GLY A 93 -12.13 -3.57 0.85
C GLY A 93 -11.93 -2.37 -0.06
N ARG A 94 -10.99 -1.51 0.33
CA ARG A 94 -10.68 -0.26 -0.37
C ARG A 94 -9.19 -0.14 -0.64
N LEU A 95 -8.88 0.31 -1.84
CA LEU A 95 -7.51 0.57 -2.26
C LEU A 95 -7.38 2.03 -2.66
N ILE A 96 -6.34 2.69 -2.19
CA ILE A 96 -6.04 4.08 -2.57
C ILE A 96 -4.67 4.09 -3.24
N ALA A 97 -4.61 4.68 -4.43
CA ALA A 97 -3.37 4.72 -5.19
C ALA A 97 -3.29 5.99 -6.04
N PRO A 98 -2.11 6.62 -6.11
CA PRO A 98 -1.88 7.65 -7.11
C PRO A 98 -1.68 6.98 -8.47
N VAL A 99 -2.33 7.50 -9.50
CA VAL A 99 -2.23 6.97 -10.86
C VAL A 99 -1.80 8.09 -11.79
N SER A 100 -0.79 7.83 -12.61
CA SER A 100 -0.29 8.79 -13.59
C SER A 100 -1.26 8.89 -14.77
N LYS A 101 -1.68 10.11 -15.07
CA LYS A 101 -2.49 10.41 -16.26
C LYS A 101 -1.59 10.84 -17.41
N SER A 102 -0.44 11.46 -17.09
CA SER A 102 0.58 11.91 -18.02
C SER A 102 1.90 12.01 -17.26
N GLU A 103 2.96 12.50 -17.91
CA GLU A 103 4.25 12.70 -17.25
C GLU A 103 4.17 13.73 -16.12
N THR A 104 3.21 14.65 -16.19
CA THR A 104 3.10 15.76 -15.23
C THR A 104 1.84 15.70 -14.37
N GLU A 105 0.92 14.79 -14.64
CA GLU A 105 -0.35 14.72 -13.92
C GLU A 105 -0.57 13.36 -13.30
N GLN A 106 -0.92 13.39 -12.01
CA GLN A 106 -1.32 12.21 -11.26
C GLN A 106 -2.64 12.47 -10.56
N GLN A 107 -3.41 11.44 -10.39
CA GLN A 107 -4.69 11.50 -9.72
C GLN A 107 -4.77 10.43 -8.65
N LEU A 108 -5.26 10.80 -7.48
CA LEU A 108 -5.52 9.83 -6.43
C LEU A 108 -6.80 9.07 -6.78
N LEU A 109 -6.70 7.76 -6.80
CA LEU A 109 -7.79 6.87 -7.17
C LEU A 109 -8.20 6.01 -5.99
N LEU A 110 -9.50 5.98 -5.71
CA LEU A 110 -10.09 5.07 -4.74
C LEU A 110 -10.74 3.91 -5.51
N ILE A 111 -10.37 2.69 -5.17
CA ILE A 111 -11.00 1.49 -5.75
C ILE A 111 -11.65 0.71 -4.62
N GLU A 112 -12.92 0.39 -4.76
CA GLU A 112 -13.66 -0.43 -3.81
C GLU A 112 -14.04 -1.75 -4.49
N ARG A 113 -13.77 -2.87 -3.85
CA ARG A 113 -14.18 -4.17 -4.35
C ARG A 113 -15.60 -4.45 -3.90
N VAL A 114 -16.54 -4.32 -4.82
CA VAL A 114 -17.98 -4.46 -4.53
C VAL A 114 -18.39 -5.93 -4.41
N SER A 115 -17.84 -6.77 -5.30
CA SER A 115 -18.05 -8.20 -5.30
C SER A 115 -16.83 -8.89 -5.87
N SER A 116 -16.84 -10.23 -6.01
CA SER A 116 -15.64 -10.95 -6.47
C SER A 116 -15.10 -10.45 -7.81
N HIS A 117 -15.95 -9.95 -8.71
CA HIS A 117 -15.54 -9.48 -10.03
C HIS A 117 -15.89 -8.03 -10.34
N ARG A 118 -16.41 -7.28 -9.35
CA ARG A 118 -16.80 -5.88 -9.57
C ARG A 118 -16.01 -4.95 -8.69
N TYR A 119 -15.45 -3.92 -9.33
CA TYR A 119 -14.70 -2.85 -8.65
C TYR A 119 -15.32 -1.52 -9.03
N GLN A 120 -15.48 -0.66 -8.04
CA GLN A 120 -15.93 0.71 -8.26
C GLN A 120 -14.74 1.64 -8.10
N ARG A 121 -14.53 2.51 -9.10
CA ARG A 121 -13.40 3.45 -9.11
C ARG A 121 -13.92 4.87 -8.95
N THR A 122 -13.28 5.62 -8.08
CA THR A 122 -13.61 7.01 -7.84
C THR A 122 -12.33 7.84 -7.88
N ALA A 123 -12.31 8.84 -8.76
CA ALA A 123 -11.19 9.77 -8.83
C ALA A 123 -11.33 10.80 -7.69
N LEU A 124 -10.27 10.99 -6.97
CA LEU A 124 -10.20 11.96 -5.88
C LEU A 124 -9.40 13.19 -6.35
N ASP A 125 -8.46 13.66 -5.52
CA ASP A 125 -7.70 14.87 -5.82
C ASP A 125 -6.51 14.63 -6.73
N GLU A 126 -5.99 15.69 -7.33
CA GLU A 126 -4.69 15.64 -7.98
C GLU A 126 -3.60 15.57 -6.93
N VAL A 127 -2.58 14.77 -7.20
CA VAL A 127 -1.47 14.51 -6.28
C VAL A 127 -0.17 14.39 -7.08
N PHE A 128 0.95 14.28 -6.37
CA PHE A 128 2.23 13.97 -7.00
C PHE A 128 3.05 13.05 -6.10
N PHE A 129 3.34 11.85 -6.57
CA PHE A 129 4.10 10.83 -5.87
C PHE A 129 5.26 10.34 -6.73
N VAL A 130 6.21 9.63 -6.13
CA VAL A 130 7.29 8.98 -6.87
C VAL A 130 6.72 7.85 -7.73
N PRO A 131 7.41 7.48 -8.83
CA PRO A 131 6.94 6.40 -9.70
C PRO A 131 6.93 5.05 -8.99
N LEU A 132 5.91 4.25 -9.29
CA LEU A 132 5.84 2.86 -8.84
C LEU A 132 6.76 2.03 -9.73
N GLN A 133 7.66 1.27 -9.11
CA GLN A 133 8.64 0.46 -9.83
C GLN A 133 8.59 -0.98 -9.35
N SER A 134 8.88 -1.90 -10.28
CA SER A 134 8.94 -3.32 -9.98
C SER A 134 10.34 -3.72 -9.49
N GLY A 135 10.41 -4.91 -8.89
CA GLY A 135 11.66 -5.47 -8.41
C GLY A 135 12.12 -4.85 -7.10
N VAL A 136 13.33 -5.23 -6.70
CA VAL A 136 13.98 -4.72 -5.48
C VAL A 136 15.37 -4.22 -5.80
N ILE A 137 15.85 -3.33 -4.97
CA ILE A 137 17.21 -2.79 -5.05
C ILE A 137 17.93 -3.08 -3.74
#